data_288a4dda352466f0fb78bb701d34dd6a
#
_entry.id   288a4dda352466f0fb78bb701d34dd6a
#
_cell.length_a   1.000
_cell.length_b   1.000
_cell.length_c   1.000
_cell.angle_alpha   90.00
_cell.angle_beta   90.00
_cell.angle_gamma   90.00
#
_symmetry.space_group_name_H-M   'P 1'
#
loop_
_entity.id
_entity.type
_entity.pdbx_description
1 polymer ?
#
loop_
_entity_poly.entity_id
_entity_poly.type
_entity_poly.pdbx_seq_one_letter_code
_entity_poly.pdbx_strand_id
1 'polypeptide(L)'
;MAVTIKDVAKQAGVSTATVSKVMNGSYSISQETIDRVKKVMQELDYHPNLRARNFVTQSTKTIVFVTSLGKNAGFANPHMFEMVCGMEHVLTEKGYSLVIKNMSSVEARDYIHKAAEEKAADGYIIHAAVISKELDEMIFQESIPHLVIGNPNFTSHFCWIDIDNRLAGELAAKHLRSEEHTSELQSRCTISY
;
A
#
# COMPACT_ATOMS: atom_id res chain seq x y z
N MET A 1 30.75 1.29 -16.79
CA MET A 1 29.48 1.86 -17.31
C MET A 1 28.34 0.94 -16.91
N ALA A 2 27.19 1.48 -16.56
CA ALA A 2 26.05 0.62 -16.23
C ALA A 2 25.50 -0.04 -17.50
N VAL A 3 25.24 -1.35 -17.43
CA VAL A 3 24.66 -2.13 -18.54
C VAL A 3 23.23 -1.64 -18.79
N THR A 4 22.87 -1.50 -20.04
CA THR A 4 21.56 -0.97 -20.47
C THR A 4 20.76 -2.04 -21.21
N ILE A 5 19.43 -1.83 -21.36
CA ILE A 5 18.58 -2.70 -22.17
C ILE A 5 19.05 -2.82 -23.62
N LYS A 6 19.74 -1.80 -24.13
CA LYS A 6 20.31 -1.78 -25.49
C LYS A 6 21.46 -2.77 -25.59
N ASP A 7 22.27 -2.92 -24.55
CA ASP A 7 23.40 -3.85 -24.54
C ASP A 7 22.90 -5.30 -24.51
N VAL A 8 21.87 -5.59 -23.69
CA VAL A 8 21.20 -6.89 -23.68
C VAL A 8 20.58 -7.20 -25.04
N ALA A 9 19.86 -6.27 -25.63
CA ALA A 9 19.24 -6.45 -26.95
C ALA A 9 20.28 -6.76 -28.03
N LYS A 10 21.39 -6.01 -28.04
CA LYS A 10 22.49 -6.21 -28.99
C LYS A 10 23.13 -7.59 -28.82
N GLN A 11 23.44 -8.02 -27.59
CA GLN A 11 24.09 -9.31 -27.35
C GLN A 11 23.14 -10.50 -27.56
N ALA A 12 21.83 -10.34 -27.25
CA ALA A 12 20.82 -11.38 -27.50
C ALA A 12 20.37 -11.45 -28.97
N GLY A 13 20.77 -10.51 -29.83
CA GLY A 13 20.35 -10.45 -31.23
C GLY A 13 18.86 -10.16 -31.43
N VAL A 14 18.27 -9.34 -30.56
CA VAL A 14 16.84 -9.00 -30.60
C VAL A 14 16.64 -7.49 -30.44
N SER A 15 15.40 -7.01 -30.66
CA SER A 15 15.06 -5.61 -30.38
C SER A 15 14.92 -5.32 -28.87
N THR A 16 15.11 -4.07 -28.45
CA THR A 16 14.81 -3.65 -27.06
C THR A 16 13.36 -3.90 -26.66
N ALA A 17 12.43 -3.81 -27.62
CA ALA A 17 11.03 -4.15 -27.41
C ALA A 17 10.85 -5.66 -27.11
N THR A 18 11.62 -6.53 -27.76
CA THR A 18 11.61 -7.98 -27.48
C THR A 18 12.16 -8.27 -26.08
N VAL A 19 13.27 -7.62 -25.67
CA VAL A 19 13.81 -7.74 -24.31
C VAL A 19 12.77 -7.30 -23.29
N SER A 20 12.11 -6.15 -23.50
CA SER A 20 11.04 -5.65 -22.64
C SER A 20 9.86 -6.62 -22.53
N LYS A 21 9.43 -7.24 -23.64
CA LYS A 21 8.37 -8.25 -23.64
C LYS A 21 8.76 -9.51 -22.86
N VAL A 22 10.00 -9.97 -22.98
CA VAL A 22 10.52 -11.09 -22.19
C VAL A 22 10.52 -10.78 -20.70
N MET A 23 10.96 -9.59 -20.30
CA MET A 23 10.96 -9.13 -18.90
C MET A 23 9.54 -9.02 -18.32
N ASN A 24 8.54 -8.71 -19.14
CA ASN A 24 7.14 -8.58 -18.74
C ASN A 24 6.34 -9.89 -18.87
N GLY A 25 6.98 -11.02 -19.19
CA GLY A 25 6.31 -12.34 -19.27
C GLY A 25 5.32 -12.46 -20.42
N SER A 26 5.54 -11.77 -21.54
CA SER A 26 4.63 -11.80 -22.69
C SER A 26 4.64 -13.17 -23.37
N TYR A 27 3.45 -13.76 -23.53
CA TYR A 27 3.25 -15.06 -24.21
C TYR A 27 3.51 -15.02 -25.73
N SER A 28 3.79 -13.85 -26.31
CA SER A 28 4.01 -13.70 -27.76
C SER A 28 5.45 -13.96 -28.20
N ILE A 29 6.32 -14.40 -27.31
CA ILE A 29 7.75 -14.65 -27.57
C ILE A 29 8.02 -16.14 -27.43
N SER A 30 8.79 -16.72 -28.38
CA SER A 30 9.18 -18.14 -28.32
C SER A 30 10.05 -18.42 -27.08
N GLN A 31 9.91 -19.63 -26.52
CA GLN A 31 10.68 -20.07 -25.35
C GLN A 31 12.18 -19.97 -25.59
N GLU A 32 12.67 -20.33 -26.76
CA GLU A 32 14.07 -20.22 -27.16
C GLU A 32 14.58 -18.76 -27.04
N THR A 33 13.77 -17.79 -27.49
CA THR A 33 14.13 -16.36 -27.38
C THR A 33 14.12 -15.89 -25.95
N ILE A 34 13.15 -16.36 -25.14
CA ILE A 34 13.08 -16.05 -23.70
C ILE A 34 14.34 -16.53 -23.00
N ASP A 35 14.75 -17.77 -23.21
CA ASP A 35 15.89 -18.39 -22.57
C ASP A 35 17.20 -17.69 -22.98
N ARG A 36 17.36 -17.35 -24.27
CA ARG A 36 18.50 -16.61 -24.79
C ARG A 36 18.61 -15.22 -24.15
N VAL A 37 17.51 -14.47 -24.08
CA VAL A 37 17.51 -13.14 -23.45
C VAL A 37 17.83 -13.22 -21.96
N LYS A 38 17.22 -14.16 -21.22
CA LYS A 38 17.50 -14.37 -19.79
C LYS A 38 18.96 -14.72 -19.54
N LYS A 39 19.55 -15.59 -20.37
CA LYS A 39 20.96 -15.96 -20.27
C LYS A 39 21.88 -14.73 -20.45
N VAL A 40 21.62 -13.90 -21.47
CA VAL A 40 22.38 -12.68 -21.73
C VAL A 40 22.22 -11.66 -20.57
N MET A 41 21.02 -11.54 -19.99
CA MET A 41 20.81 -10.67 -18.82
C MET A 41 21.67 -11.13 -17.63
N GLN A 42 21.78 -12.44 -17.39
CA GLN A 42 22.64 -13.00 -16.34
C GLN A 42 24.13 -12.77 -16.62
N GLU A 43 24.58 -13.03 -17.87
CA GLU A 43 25.98 -12.84 -18.28
C GLU A 43 26.44 -11.38 -18.14
N LEU A 44 25.54 -10.43 -18.39
CA LEU A 44 25.82 -9.00 -18.30
C LEU A 44 25.54 -8.43 -16.90
N ASP A 45 25.08 -9.22 -15.94
CA ASP A 45 24.59 -8.75 -14.64
C ASP A 45 23.57 -7.59 -14.79
N TYR A 46 22.69 -7.72 -15.80
CA TYR A 46 21.72 -6.69 -16.12
C TYR A 46 20.50 -6.77 -15.19
N HIS A 47 20.32 -5.76 -14.38
CA HIS A 47 19.15 -5.56 -13.55
C HIS A 47 18.21 -4.54 -14.19
N PRO A 48 16.93 -4.90 -14.44
CA PRO A 48 15.94 -3.96 -14.99
C PRO A 48 15.82 -2.71 -14.13
N ASN A 49 15.93 -1.55 -14.76
CA ASN A 49 15.70 -0.29 -14.05
C ASN A 49 14.19 -0.11 -13.78
N LEU A 50 13.77 -0.34 -12.54
CA LEU A 50 12.38 -0.21 -12.10
C LEU A 50 11.82 1.20 -12.38
N ARG A 51 12.63 2.24 -12.26
CA ARG A 51 12.21 3.63 -12.56
C ARG A 51 11.84 3.81 -14.03
N ALA A 52 12.66 3.25 -14.94
CA ALA A 52 12.37 3.31 -16.38
C ALA A 52 11.12 2.49 -16.74
N ARG A 53 10.91 1.36 -16.08
CA ARG A 53 9.70 0.54 -16.23
C ARG A 53 8.47 1.27 -15.72
N ASN A 54 8.52 1.85 -14.54
CA ASN A 54 7.45 2.63 -13.92
C ASN A 54 7.04 3.83 -14.79
N PHE A 55 8.00 4.48 -15.43
CA PHE A 55 7.74 5.56 -16.36
C PHE A 55 6.89 5.12 -17.56
N VAL A 56 7.17 3.93 -18.13
CA VAL A 56 6.41 3.37 -19.26
C VAL A 56 5.02 2.88 -18.83
N THR A 57 4.90 2.29 -17.64
CA THR A 57 3.63 1.75 -17.12
C THR A 57 2.78 2.82 -16.42
N GLN A 58 3.29 4.02 -16.21
CA GLN A 58 2.69 5.08 -15.39
C GLN A 58 2.28 4.63 -13.98
N SER A 59 2.96 3.59 -13.45
CA SER A 59 2.71 3.04 -12.12
C SER A 59 4.01 3.00 -11.34
N THR A 60 4.01 3.55 -10.14
CA THR A 60 5.17 3.56 -9.24
C THR A 60 5.29 2.28 -8.42
N LYS A 61 4.23 1.46 -8.43
CA LYS A 61 4.08 0.30 -7.54
C LYS A 61 4.27 0.68 -6.07
N THR A 62 3.79 1.86 -5.70
CA THR A 62 3.89 2.40 -4.35
C THR A 62 2.51 2.80 -3.84
N ILE A 63 2.16 2.33 -2.66
CA ILE A 63 1.02 2.79 -1.87
C ILE A 63 1.57 3.52 -0.65
N VAL A 64 1.02 4.68 -0.35
CA VAL A 64 1.43 5.48 0.81
C VAL A 64 0.39 5.36 1.91
N PHE A 65 0.79 4.92 3.08
CA PHE A 65 -0.03 4.97 4.29
C PHE A 65 0.28 6.24 5.08
N VAL A 66 -0.71 7.12 5.18
CA VAL A 66 -0.61 8.40 5.88
C VAL A 66 -1.33 8.31 7.23
N THR A 67 -0.63 8.58 8.31
CA THR A 67 -1.16 8.47 9.66
C THR A 67 -0.53 9.52 10.59
N SER A 68 -1.13 9.74 11.75
CA SER A 68 -0.52 10.54 12.82
C SER A 68 -0.20 9.62 14.00
N LEU A 69 1.08 9.35 14.17
CA LEU A 69 1.60 8.56 15.28
C LEU A 69 2.23 9.52 16.30
N GLY A 70 1.72 9.54 17.51
CA GLY A 70 2.36 10.28 18.61
C GLY A 70 3.79 9.78 18.84
N LYS A 71 4.65 10.62 19.39
CA LYS A 71 6.10 10.34 19.58
C LYS A 71 6.42 9.01 20.28
N ASN A 72 5.45 8.45 21.03
CA ASN A 72 5.62 7.19 21.77
C ASN A 72 4.57 6.12 21.43
N ALA A 73 3.70 6.36 20.45
CA ALA A 73 2.54 5.48 20.19
C ALA A 73 2.68 4.58 18.96
N GLY A 74 3.71 4.75 18.14
CA GLY A 74 3.85 4.09 16.86
C GLY A 74 3.69 2.57 16.94
N PHE A 75 4.80 1.86 17.01
CA PHE A 75 4.83 0.39 17.09
C PHE A 75 4.43 -0.17 18.48
N ALA A 76 4.25 0.68 19.48
CA ALA A 76 3.73 0.29 20.79
C ALA A 76 2.19 0.07 20.78
N ASN A 77 1.48 0.43 19.71
CA ASN A 77 0.07 0.12 19.53
C ASN A 77 -0.07 -1.18 18.71
N PRO A 78 -0.42 -2.32 19.34
CA PRO A 78 -0.52 -3.61 18.65
C PRO A 78 -1.48 -3.59 17.46
N HIS A 79 -2.62 -2.92 17.61
CA HIS A 79 -3.63 -2.80 16.56
C HIS A 79 -3.08 -2.08 15.31
N MET A 80 -2.36 -0.97 15.49
CA MET A 80 -1.73 -0.26 14.39
C MET A 80 -0.66 -1.13 13.71
N PHE A 81 0.11 -1.84 14.51
CA PHE A 81 1.16 -2.74 14.00
C PHE A 81 0.57 -3.86 13.15
N GLU A 82 -0.50 -4.52 13.63
CA GLU A 82 -1.19 -5.57 12.89
C GLU A 82 -1.79 -5.06 11.57
N MET A 83 -2.39 -3.86 11.58
CA MET A 83 -2.88 -3.24 10.35
C MET A 83 -1.75 -3.02 9.33
N VAL A 84 -0.62 -2.49 9.78
CA VAL A 84 0.55 -2.26 8.91
C VAL A 84 1.08 -3.57 8.35
N CYS A 85 1.22 -4.60 9.18
CA CYS A 85 1.65 -5.94 8.73
C CYS A 85 0.68 -6.54 7.71
N GLY A 86 -0.62 -6.42 7.93
CA GLY A 86 -1.63 -6.92 6.99
C GLY A 86 -1.61 -6.18 5.65
N MET A 87 -1.49 -4.85 5.67
CA MET A 87 -1.34 -4.04 4.46
C MET A 87 -0.06 -4.40 3.69
N GLU A 88 1.07 -4.48 4.38
CA GLU A 88 2.37 -4.80 3.79
C GLU A 88 2.37 -6.17 3.13
N HIS A 89 1.85 -7.19 3.82
CA HIS A 89 1.76 -8.55 3.29
C HIS A 89 1.02 -8.61 1.95
N VAL A 90 -0.20 -8.08 1.91
CA VAL A 90 -1.04 -8.10 0.68
C VAL A 90 -0.43 -7.26 -0.45
N LEU A 91 0.14 -6.10 -0.12
CA LEU A 91 0.76 -5.22 -1.11
C LEU A 91 2.01 -5.84 -1.71
N THR A 92 2.85 -6.47 -0.89
CA THR A 92 4.06 -7.18 -1.34
C THR A 92 3.73 -8.35 -2.26
N GLU A 93 2.71 -9.17 -1.96
CA GLU A 93 2.25 -10.23 -2.85
C GLU A 93 1.82 -9.70 -4.23
N LYS A 94 1.28 -8.49 -4.29
CA LYS A 94 0.88 -7.81 -5.54
C LYS A 94 2.01 -7.00 -6.19
N GLY A 95 3.22 -7.05 -5.65
CA GLY A 95 4.40 -6.33 -6.14
C GLY A 95 4.34 -4.82 -5.90
N TYR A 96 3.63 -4.38 -4.86
CA TYR A 96 3.63 -3.00 -4.36
C TYR A 96 4.52 -2.85 -3.15
N SER A 97 5.05 -1.66 -2.97
CA SER A 97 5.74 -1.23 -1.75
C SER A 97 4.82 -0.37 -0.90
N LEU A 98 4.83 -0.58 0.42
CA LEU A 98 4.13 0.27 1.37
C LEU A 98 5.10 1.32 1.93
N VAL A 99 4.75 2.59 1.80
CA VAL A 99 5.50 3.71 2.39
C VAL A 99 4.65 4.33 3.49
N ILE A 100 5.19 4.39 4.71
CA ILE A 100 4.48 4.96 5.86
C ILE A 100 4.93 6.41 6.04
N LYS A 101 3.97 7.31 6.16
CA LYS A 101 4.17 8.75 6.43
C LYS A 101 3.45 9.15 7.70
N ASN A 102 4.23 9.65 8.67
CA ASN A 102 3.71 10.20 9.91
C ASN A 102 3.66 11.72 9.81
N MET A 103 2.46 12.30 9.88
CA MET A 103 2.24 13.74 9.71
C MET A 103 0.91 14.19 10.29
N SER A 104 0.74 15.49 10.48
CA SER A 104 -0.53 16.12 10.84
C SER A 104 -1.52 16.16 9.67
N SER A 105 -2.78 16.51 9.94
CA SER A 105 -3.81 16.62 8.88
C SER A 105 -3.48 17.70 7.84
N VAL A 106 -2.89 18.81 8.25
CA VAL A 106 -2.47 19.89 7.32
C VAL A 106 -1.33 19.42 6.43
N GLU A 107 -0.29 18.83 7.03
CA GLU A 107 0.83 18.26 6.28
C GLU A 107 0.39 17.13 5.33
N ALA A 108 -0.59 16.31 5.75
CA ALA A 108 -1.13 15.23 4.95
C ALA A 108 -1.78 15.74 3.65
N ARG A 109 -2.59 16.79 3.74
CA ARG A 109 -3.19 17.43 2.57
C ARG A 109 -2.12 17.90 1.57
N ASP A 110 -1.18 18.69 2.04
CA ASP A 110 -0.15 19.28 1.19
C ASP A 110 0.78 18.23 0.58
N TYR A 111 1.10 17.19 1.35
CA TYR A 111 1.89 16.06 0.87
C TYR A 111 1.15 15.25 -0.21
N ILE A 112 -0.12 14.88 0.04
CA ILE A 112 -0.91 14.06 -0.89
C ILE A 112 -1.13 14.81 -2.20
N HIS A 113 -1.48 16.10 -2.14
CA HIS A 113 -1.62 16.96 -3.32
C HIS A 113 -0.36 16.96 -4.17
N LYS A 114 0.77 17.31 -3.57
CA LYS A 114 2.06 17.33 -4.27
C LYS A 114 2.46 15.97 -4.82
N ALA A 115 2.32 14.91 -4.02
CA ALA A 115 2.69 13.56 -4.44
C ALA A 115 1.78 13.01 -5.55
N ALA A 116 0.52 13.44 -5.61
CA ALA A 116 -0.41 13.11 -6.69
C ALA A 116 -0.02 13.83 -8.00
N GLU A 117 0.29 15.13 -7.93
CA GLU A 117 0.78 15.89 -9.09
C GLU A 117 2.07 15.28 -9.67
N GLU A 118 3.01 14.90 -8.80
CA GLU A 118 4.29 14.28 -9.18
C GLU A 118 4.15 12.82 -9.58
N LYS A 119 2.94 12.22 -9.46
CA LYS A 119 2.69 10.78 -9.63
C LYS A 119 3.69 9.92 -8.84
N ALA A 120 3.95 10.31 -7.59
CA ALA A 120 4.91 9.65 -6.71
C ALA A 120 4.38 8.36 -6.07
N ALA A 121 3.06 8.14 -6.09
CA ALA A 121 2.39 6.94 -5.60
C ALA A 121 1.19 6.58 -6.49
N ASP A 122 0.80 5.32 -6.47
CA ASP A 122 -0.36 4.81 -7.19
C ASP A 122 -1.66 4.98 -6.40
N GLY A 123 -1.57 5.19 -5.09
CA GLY A 123 -2.71 5.42 -4.21
C GLY A 123 -2.30 5.65 -2.76
N TYR A 124 -3.30 6.03 -1.97
CA TYR A 124 -3.11 6.45 -0.58
C TYR A 124 -4.05 5.69 0.34
N ILE A 125 -3.51 5.13 1.42
CA ILE A 125 -4.28 4.66 2.56
C ILE A 125 -4.13 5.73 3.63
N ILE A 126 -5.25 6.23 4.17
CA ILE A 126 -5.26 7.40 5.05
C ILE A 126 -5.94 7.00 6.36
N HIS A 127 -5.24 7.15 7.48
CA HIS A 127 -5.84 6.90 8.79
C HIS A 127 -6.77 8.06 9.19
N ALA A 128 -7.91 7.75 9.80
CA ALA A 128 -8.91 8.75 10.20
C ALA A 128 -8.34 9.87 11.11
N ALA A 129 -7.21 9.64 11.78
CA ALA A 129 -6.56 10.66 12.60
C ALA A 129 -5.99 11.85 11.82
N VAL A 130 -5.86 11.76 10.50
CA VAL A 130 -5.27 12.82 9.65
C VAL A 130 -6.23 13.39 8.62
N ILE A 131 -7.48 12.95 8.61
CA ILE A 131 -8.48 13.48 7.67
C ILE A 131 -8.95 14.88 8.09
N SER A 132 -9.34 15.67 7.10
CA SER A 132 -10.00 16.96 7.26
C SER A 132 -10.99 17.19 6.11
N LYS A 133 -11.86 18.20 6.23
CA LYS A 133 -12.78 18.55 5.15
C LYS A 133 -12.05 19.05 3.91
N GLU A 134 -10.98 19.81 4.12
CA GLU A 134 -10.15 20.34 3.03
C GLU A 134 -9.42 19.20 2.28
N LEU A 135 -9.00 18.15 2.99
CA LEU A 135 -8.43 16.95 2.38
C LEU A 135 -9.49 16.17 1.59
N ASP A 136 -10.71 16.03 2.12
CA ASP A 136 -11.84 15.39 1.45
C ASP A 136 -12.18 16.08 0.13
N GLU A 137 -12.35 17.40 0.17
CA GLU A 137 -12.66 18.20 -1.03
C GLU A 137 -11.57 18.08 -2.09
N MET A 138 -10.30 18.19 -1.70
CA MET A 138 -9.15 18.07 -2.61
C MET A 138 -9.10 16.68 -3.27
N ILE A 139 -9.20 15.62 -2.49
CA ILE A 139 -9.16 14.23 -3.00
C ILE A 139 -10.31 13.97 -3.96
N PHE A 140 -11.50 14.48 -3.65
CA PHE A 140 -12.68 14.35 -4.51
C PHE A 140 -12.51 15.10 -5.83
N GLN A 141 -12.07 16.35 -5.79
CA GLN A 141 -11.88 17.19 -6.97
C GLN A 141 -10.79 16.64 -7.91
N GLU A 142 -9.70 16.15 -7.35
CA GLU A 142 -8.55 15.64 -8.10
C GLU A 142 -8.66 14.14 -8.43
N SER A 143 -9.73 13.48 -7.98
CA SER A 143 -9.97 12.04 -8.20
C SER A 143 -8.78 11.16 -7.77
N ILE A 144 -8.17 11.49 -6.63
CA ILE A 144 -6.99 10.79 -6.12
C ILE A 144 -7.38 9.39 -5.61
N PRO A 145 -6.73 8.29 -6.06
CA PRO A 145 -6.99 6.94 -5.57
C PRO A 145 -6.68 6.83 -4.07
N HIS A 146 -7.69 6.54 -3.26
CA HIS A 146 -7.54 6.51 -1.80
C HIS A 146 -8.47 5.52 -1.12
N LEU A 147 -8.12 5.18 0.13
CA LEU A 147 -8.95 4.48 1.10
C LEU A 147 -8.69 5.06 2.49
N VAL A 148 -9.73 5.45 3.20
CA VAL A 148 -9.61 5.88 4.60
C VAL A 148 -9.87 4.69 5.51
N ILE A 149 -9.00 4.48 6.51
CA ILE A 149 -9.21 3.52 7.59
C ILE A 149 -9.70 4.27 8.82
N GLY A 150 -10.90 3.92 9.27
CA GLY A 150 -11.65 4.59 10.32
C GLY A 150 -12.77 5.46 9.77
N ASN A 151 -13.81 5.66 10.58
CA ASN A 151 -15.01 6.42 10.20
C ASN A 151 -14.71 7.93 10.22
N PRO A 152 -14.96 8.67 9.13
CA PRO A 152 -14.98 10.13 9.15
C PRO A 152 -16.11 10.63 10.07
N ASN A 153 -15.79 11.51 11.02
CA ASN A 153 -16.81 12.09 11.93
C ASN A 153 -17.63 13.23 11.28
N PHE A 154 -17.66 13.28 9.95
CA PHE A 154 -18.39 14.27 9.16
C PHE A 154 -18.86 13.66 7.84
N THR A 155 -19.82 14.30 7.18
CA THR A 155 -20.24 13.89 5.83
C THR A 155 -19.09 14.12 4.86
N SER A 156 -18.64 13.05 4.21
CA SER A 156 -17.46 13.06 3.35
C SER A 156 -17.68 12.29 2.06
N HIS A 157 -16.83 12.55 1.06
CA HIS A 157 -16.72 11.81 -0.19
C HIS A 157 -15.70 10.67 -0.11
N PHE A 158 -15.00 10.53 1.01
CA PHE A 158 -14.00 9.48 1.18
C PHE A 158 -14.56 8.08 0.92
N CYS A 159 -13.81 7.27 0.18
CA CYS A 159 -13.94 5.82 0.27
C CYS A 159 -13.32 5.38 1.59
N TRP A 160 -14.11 4.83 2.52
CA TRP A 160 -13.61 4.46 3.84
C TRP A 160 -14.07 3.07 4.29
N ILE A 161 -13.32 2.50 5.22
CA ILE A 161 -13.59 1.22 5.87
C ILE A 161 -13.36 1.37 7.39
N ASP A 162 -14.28 0.81 8.17
CA ASP A 162 -14.14 0.73 9.62
C ASP A 162 -14.84 -0.54 10.14
N ILE A 163 -14.55 -0.92 11.38
CA ILE A 163 -15.28 -1.95 12.10
C ILE A 163 -16.55 -1.35 12.73
N ASP A 164 -17.61 -2.14 12.86
CA ASP A 164 -18.82 -1.70 13.57
C ASP A 164 -18.59 -1.73 15.08
N ASN A 165 -17.93 -0.68 15.58
CA ASN A 165 -17.62 -0.50 17.01
C ASN A 165 -18.88 -0.46 17.88
N ARG A 166 -20.00 0.04 17.34
CA ARG A 166 -21.28 0.07 18.05
C ARG A 166 -21.82 -1.33 18.25
N LEU A 167 -21.87 -2.12 17.18
CA LEU A 167 -22.31 -3.51 17.24
C LEU A 167 -21.40 -4.33 18.18
N ALA A 168 -20.09 -4.13 18.11
CA ALA A 168 -19.14 -4.78 19.01
C ALA A 168 -19.42 -4.46 20.47
N GLY A 169 -19.67 -3.18 20.80
CA GLY A 169 -20.06 -2.76 22.15
C GLY A 169 -21.41 -3.33 22.60
N GLU A 170 -22.42 -3.36 21.72
CA GLU A 170 -23.72 -3.96 22.00
C GLU A 170 -23.60 -5.47 22.28
N LEU A 171 -22.82 -6.19 21.49
CA LEU A 171 -22.60 -7.63 21.65
C LEU A 171 -21.88 -7.92 22.97
N ALA A 172 -20.85 -7.15 23.32
CA ALA A 172 -20.15 -7.27 24.60
C ALA A 172 -21.10 -7.03 25.79
N ALA A 173 -21.92 -5.96 25.74
CA ALA A 173 -22.88 -5.66 26.78
C ALA A 173 -23.98 -6.74 26.91
N LYS A 174 -24.47 -7.27 25.77
CA LYS A 174 -25.43 -8.37 25.76
C LYS A 174 -24.83 -9.64 26.35
N HIS A 175 -23.60 -9.96 26.02
CA HIS A 175 -22.88 -11.13 26.57
C HIS A 175 -22.78 -11.01 28.09
N LEU A 176 -22.29 -9.90 28.61
CA LEU A 176 -22.20 -9.65 30.06
C LEU A 176 -23.55 -9.71 30.77
N ARG A 177 -24.62 -9.25 30.11
CA ARG A 177 -25.98 -9.29 30.68
C ARG A 177 -26.60 -10.70 30.66
N SER A 178 -26.30 -11.50 29.65
CA SER A 178 -26.82 -12.88 29.51
C SER A 178 -26.17 -13.87 30.45
N GLU A 179 -24.95 -13.58 30.88
CA GLU A 179 -24.20 -14.38 31.83
C GLU A 179 -24.59 -13.93 33.26
N GLU A 180 -25.49 -14.64 33.93
CA GLU A 180 -25.75 -14.44 35.37
C GLU A 180 -24.53 -14.81 36.24
N HIS A 181 -23.33 -14.82 35.71
CA HIS A 181 -22.09 -15.29 36.31
C HIS A 181 -21.17 -14.17 36.77
N THR A 182 -21.51 -13.53 37.85
CA THR A 182 -20.64 -12.55 38.51
C THR A 182 -19.40 -13.14 39.17
N SER A 183 -19.30 -14.47 39.33
CA SER A 183 -18.19 -15.13 40.03
C SER A 183 -17.19 -15.88 39.15
N GLU A 184 -17.59 -16.40 37.98
CA GLU A 184 -16.68 -17.13 37.09
C GLU A 184 -15.89 -16.28 36.10
N LEU A 185 -16.40 -15.10 35.73
CA LEU A 185 -15.72 -14.20 34.81
C LEU A 185 -14.43 -13.60 35.39
N GLN A 186 -14.32 -13.47 36.71
CA GLN A 186 -13.10 -12.95 37.33
C GLN A 186 -11.91 -13.94 37.23
N SER A 187 -12.17 -15.24 37.02
CA SER A 187 -11.13 -16.27 36.93
C SER A 187 -10.70 -16.60 35.48
N ARG A 188 -11.43 -16.13 34.44
CA ARG A 188 -11.19 -16.51 33.04
C ARG A 188 -10.85 -15.33 32.09
N CYS A 189 -10.84 -14.11 32.56
CA CYS A 189 -10.36 -12.99 31.75
C CYS A 189 -8.84 -12.98 31.68
N THR A 190 -8.26 -13.96 30.99
CA THR A 190 -6.93 -13.83 30.44
C THR A 190 -7.11 -13.20 29.07
N ILE A 191 -7.00 -11.87 28.98
CA ILE A 191 -6.88 -11.19 27.70
C ILE A 191 -5.50 -11.56 27.19
N SER A 192 -5.44 -12.46 26.20
CA SER A 192 -4.24 -12.70 25.41
C SER A 192 -4.08 -11.50 24.47
N TYR A 193 -3.01 -10.74 24.66
CA TYR A 193 -2.55 -9.70 23.75
C TYR A 193 -1.84 -10.32 22.56
#